data_7319ab62d378f7f2abafc3b26e1b82ea
#
_entry.id   7319ab62d378f7f2abafc3b26e1b82ea
#
_cell.length_a   1.000
_cell.length_b   1.000
_cell.length_c   1.000
_cell.angle_alpha   90.00
_cell.angle_beta   90.00
_cell.angle_gamma   90.00
#
_symmetry.space_group_name_H-M   'P 1'
#
loop_
_entity.id
_entity.type
_entity.pdbx_description
1 polymer ?
#
loop_
_entity_poly.entity_id
_entity_poly.type
_entity_poly.pdbx_seq_one_letter_code
_entity_poly.pdbx_strand_id
1 'polypeptide(L)'
;MKIGMLFKQSMGAVLLLWAMAWNAGAQAASADVVKAQAEKARVTMEQAAAALPKSVKGVTSPAKVEDCYGCHKDIQQFHEKNKHATVNCAQCHGNLDKHVTLEGKGKEAEVTVRTEHEACGTCHKEQYDSFTAVNLDSKARAEKATFKGRSPLFDKLIAGHGFAKEHNQPRSHVFMLVDHLTVDRAYGGRFQLKNWTHITDSEGAAKDAWSILTDKDPKSSDHKNFMPQAAPAANPVCLQCKSQDNILKWKYMGDKDPKAKWDRTSKVVDVARDTKHALNCYQCHDPHSTSPRVVRDALIEAVVDRGEGTYPYDKAKSKKTTMTKVTFRDGFRAIGILNKPDSNVMCAQCHVEYNCNPGYDAKTGEPSVKMDDRRTNYFPWVNVMDYKAKMSSVNFKDFKHASTGALLSKLQHPEAETFWNSRHEREGVECKDCHMPKVKSGGGKAYTSHGQKSPRFMLKDTCLNCHEWTEKEAEYQIDAIQNYIVGKITKAEYWLGQFIDTFAKAKAAGVSEEVLNKARAHHDSAHIYWEWWTAENSRGFHNPEMARESLARSMDESQAGIKLLNEAIAKK
;
A
#
# COMPACT_ATOMS: atom_id res chain seq x y z
N MET A 1 16.88 60.98 14.61
CA MET A 1 16.89 59.76 13.85
C MET A 1 17.61 58.60 14.62
N LYS A 2 17.38 58.43 15.90
CA LYS A 2 17.99 57.36 16.76
C LYS A 2 17.02 56.66 17.73
N ILE A 3 15.71 56.93 17.66
CA ILE A 3 14.71 56.31 18.54
C ILE A 3 13.96 55.16 17.83
N GLY A 4 14.04 55.03 16.50
CA GLY A 4 13.35 54.00 15.75
C GLY A 4 14.05 52.62 15.69
N MET A 5 15.30 52.51 16.14
CA MET A 5 16.08 51.27 16.02
C MET A 5 16.05 50.40 17.26
N LEU A 6 15.74 50.96 18.42
CA LEU A 6 15.62 50.19 19.68
C LEU A 6 14.29 49.46 19.84
N PHE A 7 13.22 49.94 19.16
CA PHE A 7 11.90 49.28 19.25
C PHE A 7 11.77 48.04 18.35
N LYS A 8 12.58 47.92 17.29
CA LYS A 8 12.55 46.73 16.42
C LYS A 8 13.35 45.54 16.98
N GLN A 9 14.34 45.78 17.82
CA GLN A 9 15.11 44.68 18.42
C GLN A 9 14.38 44.05 19.65
N SER A 10 13.60 44.80 20.38
CA SER A 10 12.84 44.28 21.52
C SER A 10 11.60 43.44 21.09
N MET A 11 10.95 43.80 19.98
CA MET A 11 9.83 42.99 19.47
C MET A 11 10.26 41.64 18.86
N GLY A 12 11.46 41.57 18.24
CA GLY A 12 11.98 40.32 17.70
C GLY A 12 12.39 39.31 18.79
N ALA A 13 12.94 39.81 19.89
CA ALA A 13 13.33 38.95 21.03
C ALA A 13 12.09 38.44 21.82
N VAL A 14 11.05 39.25 21.96
CA VAL A 14 9.82 38.85 22.65
C VAL A 14 9.04 37.82 21.81
N LEU A 15 8.98 37.96 20.49
CA LEU A 15 8.34 36.98 19.59
C LEU A 15 9.11 35.66 19.52
N LEU A 16 10.44 35.67 19.58
CA LEU A 16 11.26 34.47 19.65
C LEU A 16 11.10 33.74 21.00
N LEU A 17 11.02 34.46 22.10
CA LEU A 17 10.76 33.89 23.43
C LEU A 17 9.35 33.32 23.55
N TRP A 18 8.35 33.96 22.94
CA TRP A 18 6.98 33.43 22.87
C TRP A 18 6.88 32.20 21.97
N ALA A 19 7.56 32.17 20.83
CA ALA A 19 7.60 31.01 19.96
C ALA A 19 8.35 29.81 20.61
N MET A 20 9.42 30.06 21.38
CA MET A 20 10.11 29.03 22.13
C MET A 20 9.32 28.54 23.33
N ALA A 21 8.61 29.42 24.04
CA ALA A 21 7.74 29.03 25.16
C ALA A 21 6.50 28.25 24.68
N TRP A 22 5.96 28.60 23.51
CA TRP A 22 4.82 27.87 22.94
C TRP A 22 5.24 26.49 22.42
N ASN A 23 6.41 26.37 21.79
CA ASN A 23 6.92 25.07 21.35
C ASN A 23 7.30 24.16 22.54
N ALA A 24 7.88 24.71 23.61
CA ALA A 24 8.22 23.94 24.82
C ALA A 24 6.94 23.50 25.57
N GLY A 25 5.94 24.36 25.65
CA GLY A 25 4.65 24.04 26.28
C GLY A 25 3.84 23.02 25.49
N ALA A 26 3.83 23.09 24.16
CA ALA A 26 3.14 22.12 23.31
C ALA A 26 3.82 20.74 23.30
N GLN A 27 5.16 20.69 23.38
CA GLN A 27 5.89 19.43 23.49
C GLN A 27 5.74 18.79 24.88
N ALA A 28 5.74 19.57 25.95
CA ALA A 28 5.50 19.07 27.31
C ALA A 28 4.06 18.56 27.48
N ALA A 29 3.07 19.30 26.99
CA ALA A 29 1.67 18.87 27.01
C ALA A 29 1.44 17.58 26.20
N SER A 30 2.13 17.38 25.08
CA SER A 30 2.02 16.16 24.28
C SER A 30 2.65 14.95 24.98
N ALA A 31 3.78 15.13 25.67
CA ALA A 31 4.47 14.07 26.41
C ALA A 31 3.67 13.62 27.66
N ASP A 32 3.11 14.55 28.39
CA ASP A 32 2.30 14.25 29.57
C ASP A 32 0.95 13.64 29.19
N VAL A 33 0.34 14.08 28.11
CA VAL A 33 -0.88 13.48 27.55
C VAL A 33 -0.62 12.05 27.08
N VAL A 34 0.50 11.81 26.39
CA VAL A 34 0.89 10.47 25.95
C VAL A 34 1.19 9.56 27.13
N LYS A 35 1.86 10.07 28.17
CA LYS A 35 2.16 9.31 29.39
C LYS A 35 0.89 8.98 30.20
N ALA A 36 -0.02 9.94 30.36
CA ALA A 36 -1.31 9.72 30.99
C ALA A 36 -2.22 8.76 30.18
N GLN A 37 -2.16 8.81 28.86
CA GLN A 37 -2.88 7.88 27.99
C GLN A 37 -2.30 6.46 28.04
N ALA A 38 -0.98 6.33 28.12
CA ALA A 38 -0.31 5.04 28.29
C ALA A 38 -0.63 4.41 29.66
N GLU A 39 -0.62 5.19 30.73
CA GLU A 39 -1.00 4.75 32.08
C GLU A 39 -2.48 4.31 32.14
N LYS A 40 -3.37 5.09 31.55
CA LYS A 40 -4.80 4.79 31.47
C LYS A 40 -5.07 3.56 30.58
N ALA A 41 -4.31 3.37 29.52
CA ALA A 41 -4.36 2.17 28.67
C ALA A 41 -3.89 0.93 29.46
N ARG A 42 -2.86 1.05 30.29
CA ARG A 42 -2.37 -0.03 31.14
C ARG A 42 -3.42 -0.48 32.15
N VAL A 43 -4.05 0.45 32.86
CA VAL A 43 -5.13 0.15 33.83
C VAL A 43 -6.34 -0.49 33.14
N THR A 44 -6.70 -0.03 31.93
CA THR A 44 -7.82 -0.60 31.17
C THR A 44 -7.50 -2.00 30.63
N MET A 45 -6.24 -2.26 30.29
CA MET A 45 -5.78 -3.59 29.87
C MET A 45 -5.73 -4.59 31.02
N GLU A 46 -5.33 -4.17 32.22
CA GLU A 46 -5.39 -4.99 33.43
C GLU A 46 -6.84 -5.35 33.80
N GLN A 47 -7.78 -4.39 33.65
CA GLN A 47 -9.21 -4.64 33.83
C GLN A 47 -9.81 -5.55 32.75
N ALA A 48 -9.40 -5.38 31.49
CA ALA A 48 -9.81 -6.23 30.38
C ALA A 48 -9.24 -7.66 30.51
N ALA A 49 -7.98 -7.79 30.95
CA ALA A 49 -7.36 -9.09 31.22
C ALA A 49 -8.07 -9.82 32.38
N ALA A 50 -8.54 -9.10 33.40
CA ALA A 50 -9.33 -9.67 34.49
C ALA A 50 -10.78 -10.05 34.08
N ALA A 51 -11.31 -9.44 33.02
CA ALA A 51 -12.65 -9.69 32.48
C ALA A 51 -12.66 -10.76 31.36
N LEU A 52 -11.50 -11.24 30.91
CA LEU A 52 -11.43 -12.28 29.88
C LEU A 52 -11.98 -13.60 30.41
N PRO A 53 -12.76 -14.34 29.61
CA PRO A 53 -13.19 -15.67 30.01
C PRO A 53 -11.95 -16.53 30.27
N LYS A 54 -11.91 -17.15 31.45
CA LYS A 54 -10.78 -17.96 31.93
C LYS A 54 -10.42 -19.16 31.05
N SER A 55 -11.20 -19.41 30.00
CA SER A 55 -10.87 -20.41 28.98
C SER A 55 -11.60 -20.10 27.65
N VAL A 56 -10.91 -20.26 26.53
CA VAL A 56 -11.56 -20.47 25.25
C VAL A 56 -12.09 -21.91 25.25
N LYS A 57 -13.35 -22.13 24.84
CA LYS A 57 -13.96 -23.46 24.78
C LYS A 57 -12.99 -24.44 24.09
N GLY A 58 -12.54 -25.46 24.82
CA GLY A 58 -11.65 -26.50 24.29
C GLY A 58 -10.19 -26.45 24.76
N VAL A 59 -9.80 -25.46 25.58
CA VAL A 59 -8.46 -25.42 26.18
C VAL A 59 -8.54 -25.85 27.64
N THR A 60 -8.15 -27.06 27.90
CA THR A 60 -7.98 -27.60 29.24
C THR A 60 -6.57 -27.32 29.70
N SER A 61 -6.45 -26.55 30.76
CA SER A 61 -5.22 -26.16 31.45
C SER A 61 -4.29 -25.22 30.70
N PRO A 62 -4.11 -23.99 31.15
CA PRO A 62 -3.09 -23.10 30.62
C PRO A 62 -1.75 -23.48 31.22
N ALA A 63 -0.83 -24.00 30.40
CA ALA A 63 0.58 -23.91 30.70
C ALA A 63 0.90 -22.44 31.05
N LYS A 64 1.68 -22.20 32.07
CA LYS A 64 2.14 -20.85 32.37
C LYS A 64 2.96 -20.34 31.20
N VAL A 65 2.93 -19.05 30.92
CA VAL A 65 3.70 -18.45 29.82
C VAL A 65 5.18 -18.80 29.92
N GLU A 66 5.69 -18.89 31.15
CA GLU A 66 7.08 -19.26 31.47
C GLU A 66 7.43 -20.67 31.00
N ASP A 67 6.48 -21.59 31.03
CA ASP A 67 6.70 -22.98 30.59
C ASP A 67 6.93 -23.03 29.06
N CYS A 68 6.27 -22.16 28.32
CA CYS A 68 6.46 -22.03 26.87
C CYS A 68 7.85 -21.48 26.52
N TYR A 69 8.37 -20.54 27.30
CA TYR A 69 9.67 -19.95 27.09
C TYR A 69 10.84 -20.92 27.27
N GLY A 70 10.64 -22.01 28.01
CA GLY A 70 11.64 -23.05 28.14
C GLY A 70 12.13 -23.58 26.78
N CYS A 71 11.24 -23.70 25.80
CA CYS A 71 11.53 -24.13 24.44
C CYS A 71 11.54 -22.98 23.43
N HIS A 72 10.70 -21.95 23.61
CA HIS A 72 10.51 -20.83 22.68
C HIS A 72 11.22 -19.55 23.15
N LYS A 73 12.54 -19.62 23.30
CA LYS A 73 13.39 -18.47 23.75
C LYS A 73 13.40 -17.31 22.76
N ASP A 74 13.25 -17.60 21.50
CA ASP A 74 13.11 -16.60 20.44
C ASP A 74 11.81 -15.79 20.60
N ILE A 75 10.71 -16.45 20.95
CA ILE A 75 9.43 -15.77 21.25
C ILE A 75 9.51 -15.01 22.57
N GLN A 76 10.18 -15.55 23.58
CA GLN A 76 10.40 -14.84 24.84
C GLN A 76 10.96 -13.44 24.64
N GLN A 77 11.99 -13.28 23.80
CA GLN A 77 12.62 -11.99 23.51
C GLN A 77 11.63 -10.95 22.98
N PHE A 78 10.62 -11.39 22.22
CA PHE A 78 9.60 -10.52 21.66
C PHE A 78 8.42 -10.29 22.61
N HIS A 79 8.04 -11.30 23.39
CA HIS A 79 6.79 -11.30 24.14
C HIS A 79 6.94 -10.75 25.56
N GLU A 80 7.97 -11.13 26.31
CA GLU A 80 8.08 -10.86 27.76
C GLU A 80 8.12 -9.36 28.15
N LYS A 81 8.57 -8.49 27.24
CA LYS A 81 8.71 -7.04 27.47
C LYS A 81 7.66 -6.21 26.76
N ASN A 82 6.66 -6.85 26.20
CA ASN A 82 5.66 -6.21 25.36
C ASN A 82 4.29 -6.13 26.03
N LYS A 83 3.37 -5.42 25.40
CA LYS A 83 2.02 -5.20 25.91
C LYS A 83 1.20 -6.48 26.04
N HIS A 84 1.54 -7.52 25.28
CA HIS A 84 0.92 -8.84 25.37
C HIS A 84 1.63 -9.77 26.36
N ALA A 85 2.65 -9.35 27.10
CA ALA A 85 3.38 -10.20 28.05
C ALA A 85 2.49 -10.89 29.10
N THR A 86 1.34 -10.29 29.40
CA THR A 86 0.34 -10.86 30.31
C THR A 86 -0.73 -11.69 29.61
N VAL A 87 -0.71 -11.73 28.26
CA VAL A 87 -1.66 -12.54 27.47
C VAL A 87 -1.16 -13.96 27.39
N ASN A 88 -1.98 -14.91 27.88
CA ASN A 88 -1.60 -16.33 27.85
C ASN A 88 -1.53 -16.84 26.38
N CYS A 89 -0.54 -17.65 26.08
CA CYS A 89 -0.34 -18.26 24.75
C CYS A 89 -1.60 -18.98 24.25
N ALA A 90 -2.34 -19.62 25.17
CA ALA A 90 -3.60 -20.31 24.88
C ALA A 90 -4.73 -19.40 24.38
N GLN A 91 -4.60 -18.06 24.47
CA GLN A 91 -5.57 -17.16 23.87
C GLN A 91 -5.51 -17.16 22.32
N CYS A 92 -4.33 -17.47 21.79
CA CYS A 92 -4.08 -17.48 20.34
C CYS A 92 -3.66 -18.86 19.80
N HIS A 93 -3.12 -19.73 20.65
CA HIS A 93 -2.62 -21.04 20.28
C HIS A 93 -3.46 -22.16 20.91
N GLY A 94 -3.88 -23.13 20.11
CA GLY A 94 -4.60 -24.34 20.57
C GLY A 94 -3.75 -25.60 20.46
N ASN A 95 -4.25 -26.69 21.02
CA ASN A 95 -3.58 -28.00 21.09
C ASN A 95 -2.27 -27.99 21.92
N LEU A 96 -2.19 -27.10 22.91
CA LEU A 96 -0.96 -26.88 23.69
C LEU A 96 -0.63 -28.07 24.58
N ASP A 97 -1.64 -28.77 25.15
CA ASP A 97 -1.43 -29.94 26.03
C ASP A 97 -0.71 -31.08 25.30
N LYS A 98 -1.16 -31.40 24.08
CA LYS A 98 -0.49 -32.43 23.25
C LYS A 98 0.87 -31.96 22.78
N HIS A 99 0.97 -30.65 22.43
CA HIS A 99 2.24 -30.06 22.01
C HIS A 99 3.31 -30.20 23.10
N VAL A 100 2.98 -29.84 24.33
CA VAL A 100 3.91 -29.94 25.48
C VAL A 100 4.22 -31.41 25.81
N THR A 101 3.20 -32.27 25.90
CA THR A 101 3.37 -33.67 26.23
C THR A 101 4.24 -34.43 25.21
N LEU A 102 4.13 -34.07 23.93
CA LEU A 102 4.89 -34.69 22.84
C LEU A 102 6.15 -33.91 22.47
N GLU A 103 6.52 -32.90 23.24
CA GLU A 103 7.68 -32.01 22.99
C GLU A 103 7.68 -31.45 21.55
N GLY A 104 6.50 -31.15 21.02
CA GLY A 104 6.34 -30.64 19.66
C GLY A 104 6.59 -31.68 18.54
N LYS A 105 6.73 -32.96 18.88
CA LYS A 105 7.06 -34.03 17.92
C LYS A 105 5.81 -34.67 17.34
N GLY A 106 5.79 -34.77 16.01
CA GLY A 106 4.72 -35.46 15.27
C GLY A 106 3.47 -34.61 15.00
N LYS A 107 2.62 -35.08 14.11
CA LYS A 107 1.39 -34.37 13.67
C LYS A 107 0.41 -34.07 14.81
N GLU A 108 0.35 -34.94 15.80
CA GLU A 108 -0.57 -34.77 16.93
C GLU A 108 -0.15 -33.64 17.87
N ALA A 109 1.13 -33.23 17.81
CA ALA A 109 1.70 -32.10 18.55
C ALA A 109 1.59 -30.78 17.81
N GLU A 110 1.03 -30.72 16.60
CA GLU A 110 0.90 -29.47 15.85
C GLU A 110 -0.01 -28.50 16.60
N VAL A 111 0.52 -27.30 16.83
CA VAL A 111 -0.20 -26.18 17.44
C VAL A 111 -1.14 -25.56 16.40
N THR A 112 -2.38 -25.33 16.79
CA THR A 112 -3.28 -24.51 15.99
C THR A 112 -3.09 -23.03 16.34
N VAL A 113 -3.22 -22.17 15.36
CA VAL A 113 -3.08 -20.72 15.54
C VAL A 113 -4.38 -20.05 15.11
N ARG A 114 -4.89 -19.18 15.96
CA ARG A 114 -6.02 -18.30 15.60
C ARG A 114 -5.49 -17.19 14.70
N THR A 115 -5.84 -17.27 13.45
CA THR A 115 -5.36 -16.31 12.42
C THR A 115 -6.47 -15.39 11.94
N GLU A 116 -7.69 -15.59 12.39
CA GLU A 116 -8.84 -14.72 12.13
C GLU A 116 -8.70 -13.38 12.89
N HIS A 117 -9.12 -12.29 12.27
CA HIS A 117 -9.05 -10.95 12.88
C HIS A 117 -10.02 -10.79 14.06
N GLU A 118 -11.06 -11.63 14.14
CA GLU A 118 -11.98 -11.74 15.29
C GLU A 118 -11.24 -12.06 16.58
N ALA A 119 -10.15 -12.80 16.49
CA ALA A 119 -9.32 -13.10 17.66
C ALA A 119 -8.77 -11.84 18.33
N CYS A 120 -8.37 -10.87 17.53
CA CYS A 120 -7.92 -9.56 18.02
C CYS A 120 -9.10 -8.71 18.53
N GLY A 121 -10.25 -8.81 17.85
CA GLY A 121 -11.47 -8.06 18.15
C GLY A 121 -12.05 -8.34 19.53
N THR A 122 -11.76 -9.49 20.13
CA THR A 122 -12.19 -9.82 21.50
C THR A 122 -11.67 -8.83 22.54
N CYS A 123 -10.48 -8.26 22.31
CA CYS A 123 -9.86 -7.27 23.20
C CYS A 123 -9.78 -5.87 22.57
N HIS A 124 -9.63 -5.78 21.25
CA HIS A 124 -9.47 -4.55 20.47
C HIS A 124 -10.74 -4.22 19.67
N LYS A 125 -11.87 -4.18 20.37
CA LYS A 125 -13.19 -4.08 19.74
C LYS A 125 -13.35 -2.87 18.84
N GLU A 126 -12.97 -1.67 19.29
CA GLU A 126 -13.16 -0.44 18.52
C GLU A 126 -12.28 -0.44 17.24
N GLN A 127 -11.06 -0.97 17.33
CA GLN A 127 -10.18 -1.13 16.17
C GLN A 127 -10.74 -2.16 15.19
N TYR A 128 -11.20 -3.28 15.71
CA TYR A 128 -11.84 -4.34 14.93
C TYR A 128 -13.11 -3.83 14.22
N ASP A 129 -14.02 -3.19 14.96
CA ASP A 129 -15.26 -2.65 14.39
C ASP A 129 -14.97 -1.63 13.30
N SER A 130 -14.00 -0.74 13.50
CA SER A 130 -13.64 0.25 12.50
C SER A 130 -12.94 -0.37 11.27
N PHE A 131 -12.15 -1.43 11.46
CA PHE A 131 -11.48 -2.14 10.37
C PHE A 131 -12.45 -2.95 9.50
N THR A 132 -13.43 -3.60 10.12
CA THR A 132 -14.41 -4.46 9.44
C THR A 132 -15.61 -3.69 8.90
N ALA A 133 -15.76 -2.42 9.28
CA ALA A 133 -16.84 -1.58 8.80
C ALA A 133 -16.83 -1.45 7.28
N VAL A 134 -18.00 -1.62 6.66
CA VAL A 134 -18.16 -1.32 5.24
C VAL A 134 -18.06 0.19 5.03
N ASN A 135 -17.13 0.62 4.20
CA ASN A 135 -17.04 2.01 3.82
C ASN A 135 -18.16 2.34 2.83
N LEU A 136 -19.24 2.88 3.33
CA LEU A 136 -20.44 3.21 2.53
C LEU A 136 -20.14 4.22 1.43
N ASP A 137 -19.19 5.13 1.63
CA ASP A 137 -18.81 6.11 0.62
C ASP A 137 -18.04 5.45 -0.52
N SER A 138 -17.15 4.52 -0.21
CA SER A 138 -16.48 3.70 -1.21
C SER A 138 -17.49 2.80 -1.93
N LYS A 139 -18.46 2.25 -1.20
CA LYS A 139 -19.56 1.48 -1.77
C LYS A 139 -20.35 2.32 -2.79
N ALA A 140 -20.83 3.50 -2.41
CA ALA A 140 -21.60 4.37 -3.28
C ALA A 140 -20.80 4.79 -4.53
N ARG A 141 -19.49 5.01 -4.39
CA ARG A 141 -18.60 5.30 -5.52
C ARG A 141 -18.39 4.09 -6.39
N ALA A 142 -18.16 2.92 -5.81
CA ALA A 142 -18.01 1.67 -6.54
C ALA A 142 -19.27 1.32 -7.35
N GLU A 143 -20.44 1.53 -6.79
CA GLU A 143 -21.72 1.30 -7.49
C GLU A 143 -21.97 2.27 -8.66
N LYS A 144 -21.41 3.48 -8.58
CA LYS A 144 -21.54 4.52 -9.62
C LYS A 144 -20.36 4.56 -10.58
N ALA A 145 -19.25 3.95 -10.21
CA ALA A 145 -18.01 4.06 -10.94
C ALA A 145 -17.98 3.17 -12.18
N THR A 146 -18.54 3.67 -13.20
CA THR A 146 -17.87 3.59 -14.48
C THR A 146 -16.93 4.78 -14.52
N PHE A 147 -15.65 4.57 -14.76
CA PHE A 147 -14.66 5.66 -14.84
C PHE A 147 -14.95 6.56 -16.04
N LYS A 148 -16.01 7.35 -15.95
CA LYS A 148 -16.31 8.41 -16.91
C LYS A 148 -15.28 9.53 -16.89
N GLY A 149 -14.37 9.52 -15.93
CA GLY A 149 -13.40 10.59 -15.72
C GLY A 149 -12.00 10.36 -16.23
N ARG A 150 -11.68 9.18 -16.78
CA ARG A 150 -10.36 8.97 -17.39
C ARG A 150 -10.28 9.58 -18.78
N SER A 151 -9.06 10.00 -19.14
CA SER A 151 -8.78 10.55 -20.46
C SER A 151 -9.35 9.68 -21.58
N PRO A 152 -10.01 10.26 -22.59
CA PRO A 152 -10.41 9.54 -23.79
C PRO A 152 -9.22 8.98 -24.57
N LEU A 153 -7.99 9.46 -24.28
CA LEU A 153 -6.77 8.97 -24.89
C LEU A 153 -6.15 7.78 -24.15
N PHE A 154 -6.67 7.40 -23.00
CA PHE A 154 -6.07 6.39 -22.13
C PHE A 154 -5.71 5.09 -22.87
N ASP A 155 -6.63 4.51 -23.62
CA ASP A 155 -6.39 3.28 -24.38
C ASP A 155 -5.26 3.43 -25.42
N LYS A 156 -5.09 4.63 -25.99
CA LYS A 156 -4.03 4.96 -26.92
C LYS A 156 -2.68 5.12 -26.21
N LEU A 157 -2.66 5.77 -25.06
CA LEU A 157 -1.44 6.05 -24.30
C LEU A 157 -0.80 4.80 -23.72
N ILE A 158 -1.61 3.78 -23.40
CA ILE A 158 -1.16 2.50 -22.85
C ILE A 158 -1.33 1.34 -23.85
N ALA A 159 -1.43 1.61 -25.14
CA ALA A 159 -1.69 0.58 -26.13
C ALA A 159 -0.64 -0.54 -26.10
N GLY A 160 -1.11 -1.78 -25.91
CA GLY A 160 -0.27 -2.97 -25.70
C GLY A 160 -0.09 -3.38 -24.24
N HIS A 161 -0.54 -2.56 -23.29
CA HIS A 161 -0.40 -2.81 -21.87
C HIS A 161 -1.35 -3.88 -21.32
N GLY A 162 -2.54 -4.03 -21.90
CA GLY A 162 -3.56 -4.99 -21.44
C GLY A 162 -4.41 -4.52 -20.24
N PHE A 163 -4.17 -3.36 -19.66
CA PHE A 163 -5.06 -2.81 -18.64
C PHE A 163 -6.34 -2.23 -19.23
N ALA A 164 -7.43 -2.41 -18.50
CA ALA A 164 -8.65 -1.70 -18.77
C ALA A 164 -8.60 -0.29 -18.18
N LYS A 165 -9.30 0.64 -18.84
CA LYS A 165 -9.51 1.99 -18.31
C LYS A 165 -10.48 2.02 -17.14
N GLU A 166 -11.31 1.00 -16.99
CA GLU A 166 -12.22 0.85 -15.86
C GLU A 166 -11.45 0.42 -14.63
N HIS A 167 -11.59 1.20 -13.58
CA HIS A 167 -10.96 0.95 -12.30
C HIS A 167 -11.91 1.34 -11.18
N ASN A 168 -12.27 0.39 -10.34
CA ASN A 168 -13.15 0.59 -9.21
C ASN A 168 -12.38 0.71 -7.91
N GLN A 169 -12.86 1.55 -7.00
CA GLN A 169 -12.26 1.68 -5.68
C GLN A 169 -12.76 0.55 -4.78
N PRO A 170 -11.88 -0.11 -4.03
CA PRO A 170 -12.26 -1.14 -3.07
C PRO A 170 -13.08 -0.54 -1.92
N ARG A 171 -13.90 -1.37 -1.29
CA ARG A 171 -14.75 -0.99 -0.16
C ARG A 171 -13.97 -0.61 1.08
N SER A 172 -13.02 -1.43 1.46
CA SER A 172 -12.06 -1.24 2.55
C SER A 172 -11.03 -2.36 2.54
N HIS A 173 -10.02 -2.28 3.40
CA HIS A 173 -8.92 -3.24 3.41
C HIS A 173 -9.37 -4.67 3.69
N VAL A 174 -10.34 -4.90 4.55
CA VAL A 174 -10.84 -6.25 4.85
C VAL A 174 -11.48 -6.93 3.63
N PHE A 175 -12.02 -6.16 2.69
CA PHE A 175 -12.62 -6.67 1.46
C PHE A 175 -11.66 -6.72 0.28
N MET A 176 -10.42 -6.29 0.46
CA MET A 176 -9.48 -5.98 -0.61
C MET A 176 -9.16 -7.19 -1.51
N LEU A 177 -9.05 -8.39 -0.92
CA LEU A 177 -8.81 -9.61 -1.70
C LEU A 177 -9.95 -9.86 -2.70
N VAL A 178 -11.18 -9.78 -2.20
CA VAL A 178 -12.38 -10.01 -3.00
C VAL A 178 -12.55 -8.94 -4.06
N ASP A 179 -12.41 -7.68 -3.67
CA ASP A 179 -12.54 -6.56 -4.59
C ASP A 179 -11.48 -6.63 -5.69
N HIS A 180 -10.25 -7.02 -5.35
CA HIS A 180 -9.19 -7.22 -6.33
C HIS A 180 -9.52 -8.33 -7.34
N LEU A 181 -10.07 -9.43 -6.87
CA LEU A 181 -10.39 -10.57 -7.74
C LEU A 181 -11.64 -10.37 -8.60
N THR A 182 -12.58 -9.53 -8.15
CA THR A 182 -13.90 -9.41 -8.77
C THR A 182 -14.16 -8.10 -9.48
N VAL A 183 -13.53 -7.00 -9.07
CA VAL A 183 -13.85 -5.65 -9.56
C VAL A 183 -12.64 -4.78 -9.90
N ASP A 184 -11.44 -5.28 -9.68
CA ASP A 184 -10.22 -4.50 -9.88
C ASP A 184 -9.83 -4.37 -11.35
N ARG A 185 -8.89 -3.48 -11.60
CA ARG A 185 -8.15 -3.31 -12.84
C ARG A 185 -7.32 -4.56 -13.13
N ALA A 186 -8.00 -5.62 -13.42
CA ALA A 186 -7.33 -6.82 -13.82
C ALA A 186 -6.72 -6.64 -15.21
N TYR A 187 -5.51 -7.02 -15.33
CA TYR A 187 -4.73 -7.02 -16.54
C TYR A 187 -5.45 -7.80 -17.66
N GLY A 188 -5.75 -7.14 -18.74
CA GLY A 188 -6.49 -7.72 -19.85
C GLY A 188 -7.89 -8.20 -19.49
N GLY A 189 -8.31 -8.03 -18.24
CA GLY A 189 -9.63 -8.43 -17.77
C GLY A 189 -10.47 -7.21 -17.43
N ARG A 190 -11.66 -7.15 -17.97
CA ARG A 190 -12.67 -6.15 -17.63
C ARG A 190 -13.72 -6.84 -16.82
N PHE A 191 -13.67 -6.65 -15.50
CA PHE A 191 -14.70 -7.16 -14.65
C PHE A 191 -15.76 -6.12 -14.46
N GLN A 192 -16.99 -6.53 -14.73
CA GLN A 192 -18.14 -5.73 -14.39
C GLN A 192 -18.15 -5.48 -12.89
N LEU A 193 -18.46 -4.26 -12.51
CA LEU A 193 -18.68 -3.91 -11.12
C LEU A 193 -19.81 -4.79 -10.57
N LYS A 194 -19.50 -5.54 -9.52
CA LYS A 194 -20.48 -6.39 -8.87
C LYS A 194 -21.29 -5.61 -7.86
N ASN A 195 -22.55 -5.97 -7.72
CA ASN A 195 -23.40 -5.42 -6.66
C ASN A 195 -22.78 -5.80 -5.30
N TRP A 196 -22.75 -4.87 -4.38
CA TRP A 196 -22.21 -5.07 -3.04
C TRP A 196 -22.89 -6.22 -2.29
N THR A 197 -24.17 -6.44 -2.50
CA THR A 197 -24.92 -7.55 -1.89
C THR A 197 -24.44 -8.92 -2.35
N HIS A 198 -23.71 -9.02 -3.45
CA HIS A 198 -23.14 -10.29 -3.92
C HIS A 198 -21.80 -10.63 -3.30
N ILE A 199 -21.08 -9.62 -2.82
CA ILE A 199 -19.76 -9.78 -2.26
C ILE A 199 -19.72 -9.55 -0.75
N THR A 200 -20.86 -9.31 -0.15
CA THR A 200 -21.08 -9.25 1.30
C THR A 200 -22.29 -10.10 1.66
N ASP A 201 -22.36 -10.54 2.91
CA ASP A 201 -23.60 -11.06 3.46
C ASP A 201 -24.63 -9.95 3.71
N SER A 202 -25.79 -10.30 4.27
CA SER A 202 -26.86 -9.34 4.58
C SER A 202 -26.45 -8.26 5.57
N GLU A 203 -25.44 -8.50 6.38
CA GLU A 203 -24.92 -7.60 7.38
C GLU A 203 -23.76 -6.75 6.87
N GLY A 204 -23.30 -6.99 5.64
CA GLY A 204 -22.19 -6.28 5.02
C GLY A 204 -20.82 -6.90 5.28
N ALA A 205 -20.75 -8.05 5.95
CA ALA A 205 -19.50 -8.78 6.13
C ALA A 205 -18.98 -9.37 4.80
N ALA A 206 -17.66 -9.47 4.67
CA ALA A 206 -17.05 -10.07 3.50
C ALA A 206 -17.30 -11.58 3.48
N LYS A 207 -17.77 -12.08 2.36
CA LYS A 207 -17.72 -13.52 2.07
C LYS A 207 -16.26 -13.94 1.89
N ASP A 208 -15.98 -15.22 2.10
CA ASP A 208 -14.66 -15.73 1.75
C ASP A 208 -14.39 -15.58 0.25
N ALA A 209 -13.13 -15.34 -0.10
CA ALA A 209 -12.76 -15.00 -1.47
C ALA A 209 -13.15 -16.09 -2.49
N TRP A 210 -13.09 -17.35 -2.07
CA TRP A 210 -13.42 -18.45 -2.95
C TRP A 210 -14.92 -18.55 -3.23
N SER A 211 -15.75 -18.41 -2.21
CA SER A 211 -17.21 -18.40 -2.36
C SER A 211 -17.65 -17.34 -3.35
N ILE A 212 -17.07 -16.14 -3.26
CA ILE A 212 -17.39 -15.05 -4.17
C ILE A 212 -16.94 -15.33 -5.60
N LEU A 213 -15.74 -15.90 -5.76
CA LEU A 213 -15.22 -16.23 -7.08
C LEU A 213 -16.01 -17.32 -7.79
N THR A 214 -16.65 -18.19 -7.02
CA THR A 214 -17.44 -19.32 -7.55
C THR A 214 -18.94 -19.02 -7.61
N ASP A 215 -19.43 -18.01 -6.90
CA ASP A 215 -20.83 -17.59 -6.95
C ASP A 215 -21.22 -17.17 -8.36
N LYS A 216 -22.41 -17.55 -8.77
CA LYS A 216 -23.00 -17.06 -10.00
C LYS A 216 -23.51 -15.62 -9.82
N ASP A 217 -23.32 -14.79 -10.81
CA ASP A 217 -23.94 -13.47 -10.84
C ASP A 217 -25.45 -13.60 -11.14
N PRO A 218 -26.32 -13.35 -10.17
CA PRO A 218 -27.76 -13.50 -10.39
C PRO A 218 -28.32 -12.46 -11.38
N LYS A 219 -27.55 -11.42 -11.68
CA LYS A 219 -27.94 -10.40 -12.67
C LYS A 219 -27.35 -10.65 -14.05
N SER A 220 -26.47 -11.62 -14.18
CA SER A 220 -25.92 -12.01 -15.47
C SER A 220 -26.87 -12.96 -16.18
N SER A 221 -27.27 -12.65 -17.40
CA SER A 221 -28.15 -13.49 -18.21
C SER A 221 -27.53 -14.86 -18.53
N ASP A 222 -26.22 -14.96 -18.53
CA ASP A 222 -25.49 -16.19 -18.80
C ASP A 222 -25.07 -16.94 -17.52
N HIS A 223 -25.40 -16.43 -16.36
CA HIS A 223 -25.05 -17.01 -15.04
C HIS A 223 -23.58 -17.40 -14.87
N LYS A 224 -22.68 -16.64 -15.48
CA LYS A 224 -21.25 -16.84 -15.32
C LYS A 224 -20.81 -16.53 -13.89
N ASN A 225 -19.82 -17.28 -13.43
CA ASN A 225 -19.17 -16.99 -12.16
C ASN A 225 -18.51 -15.60 -12.23
N PHE A 226 -18.40 -14.95 -11.09
CA PHE A 226 -17.66 -13.69 -10.97
C PHE A 226 -16.18 -13.84 -11.31
N MET A 227 -15.66 -15.05 -11.19
CA MET A 227 -14.28 -15.33 -11.49
C MET A 227 -14.00 -15.15 -12.97
N PRO A 228 -13.15 -14.25 -13.33
CA PRO A 228 -12.73 -14.09 -14.69
C PRO A 228 -11.77 -15.22 -15.05
N GLN A 229 -12.23 -16.11 -15.88
CA GLN A 229 -11.44 -17.25 -16.37
C GLN A 229 -10.16 -16.82 -17.09
N ALA A 230 -10.10 -15.57 -17.51
CA ALA A 230 -9.02 -15.01 -18.30
C ALA A 230 -8.39 -13.75 -17.69
N ALA A 231 -8.40 -13.58 -16.37
CA ALA A 231 -7.67 -12.48 -15.76
C ALA A 231 -6.18 -12.82 -15.64
N PRO A 232 -5.37 -12.55 -16.66
CA PRO A 232 -3.97 -12.97 -16.64
C PRO A 232 -3.12 -12.14 -15.69
N ALA A 233 -3.68 -11.08 -15.14
CA ALA A 233 -2.88 -10.16 -14.37
C ALA A 233 -3.03 -10.25 -12.86
N ALA A 234 -4.01 -10.94 -12.37
CA ALA A 234 -3.99 -11.33 -10.98
C ALA A 234 -2.99 -12.48 -10.83
N ASN A 235 -1.73 -12.18 -10.66
CA ASN A 235 -0.72 -13.19 -10.36
C ASN A 235 -0.51 -13.32 -8.85
N PRO A 236 0.12 -14.38 -8.36
CA PRO A 236 0.28 -14.62 -6.93
C PRO A 236 0.97 -13.51 -6.17
N VAL A 237 1.89 -12.78 -6.81
CA VAL A 237 2.61 -11.66 -6.18
C VAL A 237 1.66 -10.54 -5.79
N CYS A 238 0.62 -10.29 -6.60
CA CYS A 238 -0.40 -9.29 -6.29
C CYS A 238 -1.18 -9.64 -5.01
N LEU A 239 -1.36 -10.93 -4.71
CA LEU A 239 -2.11 -11.39 -3.55
C LEU A 239 -1.35 -11.19 -2.23
N GLN A 240 -0.05 -10.97 -2.25
CA GLN A 240 0.73 -10.72 -1.03
C GLN A 240 0.28 -9.46 -0.28
N CYS A 241 -0.22 -8.46 -0.99
CA CYS A 241 -0.77 -7.25 -0.38
C CYS A 241 -2.25 -7.40 0.02
N LYS A 242 -2.86 -8.57 -0.17
CA LYS A 242 -4.30 -8.77 -0.04
C LYS A 242 -4.68 -9.92 0.89
N SER A 243 -3.70 -10.74 1.29
CA SER A 243 -3.92 -11.92 2.13
C SER A 243 -2.77 -12.12 3.10
N GLN A 244 -3.11 -12.30 4.36
CA GLN A 244 -2.14 -12.68 5.38
C GLN A 244 -1.69 -14.13 5.28
N ASP A 245 -2.49 -15.01 4.70
CA ASP A 245 -2.17 -16.44 4.59
C ASP A 245 -0.87 -16.68 3.81
N ASN A 246 -0.49 -15.73 2.97
CA ASN A 246 0.77 -15.76 2.24
C ASN A 246 2.01 -15.78 3.15
N ILE A 247 1.93 -15.18 4.35
CA ILE A 247 3.09 -15.03 5.24
C ILE A 247 3.69 -16.38 5.62
N LEU A 248 2.86 -17.38 5.84
CA LEU A 248 3.31 -18.71 6.28
C LEU A 248 3.41 -19.75 5.16
N LYS A 249 2.80 -19.48 4.00
CA LYS A 249 2.71 -20.44 2.88
C LYS A 249 3.66 -20.10 1.72
N TRP A 250 4.36 -19.01 1.83
CA TRP A 250 5.19 -18.40 0.81
C TRP A 250 6.61 -18.17 1.34
N LYS A 251 7.61 -18.74 0.67
CA LYS A 251 9.00 -18.46 1.02
C LYS A 251 9.37 -17.00 0.80
N TYR A 252 10.35 -16.54 1.54
CA TYR A 252 10.87 -15.17 1.37
C TYR A 252 11.19 -14.86 -0.09
N MET A 253 10.73 -13.74 -0.58
CA MET A 253 10.74 -13.29 -1.98
C MET A 253 9.92 -14.14 -2.96
N GLY A 254 9.13 -15.08 -2.48
CA GLY A 254 8.29 -15.93 -3.32
C GLY A 254 9.08 -16.95 -4.16
N ASP A 255 10.27 -17.30 -3.74
CA ASP A 255 11.09 -18.30 -4.41
C ASP A 255 10.51 -19.71 -4.22
N LYS A 256 10.85 -20.60 -5.12
CA LYS A 256 10.50 -22.02 -5.00
C LYS A 256 11.21 -22.64 -3.81
N ASP A 257 10.46 -23.39 -3.01
CA ASP A 257 10.98 -24.10 -1.87
C ASP A 257 10.08 -25.30 -1.58
N PRO A 258 10.62 -26.50 -1.25
CA PRO A 258 9.81 -27.67 -0.93
C PRO A 258 8.86 -27.49 0.27
N LYS A 259 9.18 -26.56 1.17
CA LYS A 259 8.35 -26.20 2.31
C LYS A 259 7.28 -25.16 1.98
N ALA A 260 7.36 -24.50 0.81
CA ALA A 260 6.40 -23.49 0.37
C ALA A 260 5.19 -24.15 -0.29
N LYS A 261 3.99 -23.73 0.10
CA LYS A 261 2.78 -24.15 -0.59
C LYS A 261 2.60 -23.42 -1.92
N TRP A 262 3.04 -22.16 -1.96
CA TRP A 262 2.94 -21.28 -3.12
C TRP A 262 4.27 -20.61 -3.43
N ASP A 263 4.46 -20.30 -4.69
CA ASP A 263 5.57 -19.50 -5.21
C ASP A 263 5.07 -18.51 -6.27
N ARG A 264 5.97 -17.69 -6.81
CA ARG A 264 5.65 -16.69 -7.83
C ARG A 264 5.04 -17.28 -9.12
N THR A 265 5.25 -18.55 -9.38
CA THR A 265 4.73 -19.25 -10.57
C THR A 265 3.42 -19.99 -10.33
N SER A 266 2.93 -20.00 -9.08
CA SER A 266 1.66 -20.63 -8.73
C SER A 266 0.48 -20.00 -9.48
N LYS A 267 -0.54 -20.77 -9.77
CA LYS A 267 -1.75 -20.24 -10.39
C LYS A 267 -2.53 -19.41 -9.37
N VAL A 268 -2.88 -18.19 -9.74
CA VAL A 268 -3.63 -17.28 -8.85
C VAL A 268 -4.92 -17.89 -8.31
N VAL A 269 -5.60 -18.69 -9.13
CA VAL A 269 -6.85 -19.40 -8.76
C VAL A 269 -6.61 -20.36 -7.61
N ASP A 270 -5.51 -21.10 -7.64
CA ASP A 270 -5.19 -22.09 -6.61
C ASP A 270 -4.81 -21.38 -5.30
N VAL A 271 -4.07 -20.27 -5.39
CA VAL A 271 -3.75 -19.41 -4.25
C VAL A 271 -5.01 -18.80 -3.64
N ALA A 272 -5.90 -18.24 -4.48
CA ALA A 272 -7.16 -17.65 -4.04
C ALA A 272 -8.08 -18.67 -3.37
N ARG A 273 -8.20 -19.86 -3.95
CA ARG A 273 -9.01 -20.95 -3.39
C ARG A 273 -8.57 -21.38 -2.00
N ASP A 274 -7.28 -21.34 -1.75
CA ASP A 274 -6.67 -21.77 -0.50
C ASP A 274 -6.54 -20.64 0.53
N THR A 275 -6.82 -19.40 0.13
CA THR A 275 -6.79 -18.23 1.01
C THR A 275 -8.06 -18.17 1.85
N LYS A 276 -7.89 -18.25 3.16
CA LYS A 276 -8.99 -18.17 4.14
C LYS A 276 -9.11 -16.77 4.74
N HIS A 277 -8.00 -16.05 4.85
CA HIS A 277 -7.94 -14.76 5.52
C HIS A 277 -7.40 -13.70 4.57
N ALA A 278 -8.22 -12.71 4.29
CA ALA A 278 -7.83 -11.50 3.61
C ALA A 278 -6.84 -10.68 4.45
N LEU A 279 -6.58 -9.44 4.06
CA LEU A 279 -5.78 -8.52 4.84
C LEU A 279 -6.39 -8.35 6.25
N ASN A 280 -5.57 -8.46 7.28
CA ASN A 280 -6.00 -8.28 8.65
C ASN A 280 -4.89 -7.71 9.57
N CYS A 281 -5.12 -7.73 10.88
CA CYS A 281 -4.23 -7.14 11.89
C CYS A 281 -2.78 -7.63 11.78
N TYR A 282 -2.58 -8.89 11.47
CA TYR A 282 -1.25 -9.53 11.38
C TYR A 282 -0.39 -9.01 10.22
N GLN A 283 -0.98 -8.29 9.30
CA GLN A 283 -0.25 -7.67 8.20
C GLN A 283 0.63 -6.51 8.70
N CYS A 284 0.16 -5.81 9.74
CA CYS A 284 0.79 -4.59 10.25
C CYS A 284 1.32 -4.73 11.69
N HIS A 285 0.80 -5.67 12.45
CA HIS A 285 1.17 -5.88 13.86
C HIS A 285 1.73 -7.27 14.09
N ASP A 286 2.85 -7.34 14.78
CA ASP A 286 3.37 -8.61 15.26
C ASP A 286 2.59 -9.03 16.51
N PRO A 287 1.99 -10.23 16.54
CA PRO A 287 1.14 -10.64 17.66
C PRO A 287 1.92 -10.88 18.96
N HIS A 288 3.21 -11.19 18.89
CA HIS A 288 4.04 -11.43 20.07
C HIS A 288 4.67 -10.15 20.58
N SER A 289 5.32 -9.39 19.70
CA SER A 289 6.01 -8.16 20.08
C SER A 289 5.09 -6.95 20.19
N THR A 290 3.84 -7.03 19.72
CA THR A 290 2.92 -5.90 19.55
C THR A 290 3.48 -4.73 18.72
N SER A 291 4.68 -4.91 18.19
CA SER A 291 5.37 -3.91 17.38
C SER A 291 4.78 -3.83 15.98
N PRO A 292 4.83 -2.67 15.35
CA PRO A 292 4.54 -2.56 13.94
C PRO A 292 5.53 -3.43 13.15
N ARG A 293 5.01 -4.12 12.14
CA ARG A 293 5.85 -4.97 11.28
C ARG A 293 5.54 -4.79 9.81
N VAL A 294 6.49 -5.15 9.01
CA VAL A 294 6.38 -5.29 7.56
C VAL A 294 6.50 -6.77 7.22
N VAL A 295 5.53 -7.28 6.49
CA VAL A 295 5.51 -8.67 6.04
C VAL A 295 5.73 -8.80 4.53
N ARG A 296 5.66 -7.69 3.80
CA ARG A 296 5.93 -7.63 2.37
C ARG A 296 7.43 -7.76 2.12
N ASP A 297 7.83 -8.90 1.62
CA ASP A 297 9.22 -9.30 1.45
C ASP A 297 10.02 -8.37 0.51
N ALA A 298 9.41 -7.86 -0.56
CA ALA A 298 10.07 -6.94 -1.47
C ALA A 298 10.40 -5.58 -0.81
N LEU A 299 9.60 -5.13 0.17
CA LEU A 299 9.95 -3.94 0.95
C LEU A 299 11.09 -4.25 1.94
N ILE A 300 11.06 -5.41 2.59
CA ILE A 300 12.15 -5.83 3.48
C ILE A 300 13.45 -5.94 2.70
N GLU A 301 13.38 -6.52 1.50
CA GLU A 301 14.54 -6.64 0.61
C GLU A 301 15.09 -5.26 0.22
N ALA A 302 14.22 -4.31 -0.16
CA ALA A 302 14.64 -2.95 -0.48
C ALA A 302 15.32 -2.25 0.70
N VAL A 303 14.66 -2.26 1.86
CA VAL A 303 15.09 -1.52 3.03
C VAL A 303 16.34 -2.13 3.69
N VAL A 304 16.36 -3.46 3.82
CA VAL A 304 17.37 -4.18 4.62
C VAL A 304 18.42 -4.85 3.73
N ASP A 305 18.01 -5.72 2.80
CA ASP A 305 18.95 -6.54 2.05
C ASP A 305 19.73 -5.71 1.01
N ARG A 306 19.07 -4.73 0.35
CA ARG A 306 19.73 -3.75 -0.52
C ARG A 306 20.32 -2.56 0.25
N GLY A 307 19.97 -2.39 1.53
CA GLY A 307 20.48 -1.32 2.38
C GLY A 307 20.00 0.09 2.01
N GLU A 308 18.86 0.20 1.31
CA GLU A 308 18.34 1.49 0.87
C GLU A 308 17.75 2.30 2.03
N GLY A 309 17.38 1.63 3.14
CA GLY A 309 16.81 2.26 4.31
C GLY A 309 15.30 2.52 4.18
N THR A 310 14.68 2.86 5.30
CA THR A 310 13.25 3.15 5.38
C THR A 310 12.86 4.45 4.67
N TYR A 311 13.79 5.38 4.56
CA TYR A 311 13.67 6.67 3.86
C TYR A 311 14.88 6.86 2.96
N PRO A 312 14.87 6.34 1.72
CA PRO A 312 16.06 6.33 0.84
C PRO A 312 16.54 7.75 0.49
N TYR A 313 15.66 8.75 0.53
CA TYR A 313 15.94 10.15 0.27
C TYR A 313 16.41 10.93 1.51
N ASP A 314 16.25 10.35 2.72
CA ASP A 314 16.65 10.96 3.99
C ASP A 314 17.34 9.95 4.89
N LYS A 315 18.69 9.93 4.82
CA LYS A 315 19.52 9.02 5.61
C LYS A 315 19.42 9.28 7.12
N ALA A 316 19.16 10.52 7.55
CA ALA A 316 19.02 10.85 8.97
C ALA A 316 17.70 10.29 9.51
N LYS A 317 16.64 10.41 8.76
CA LYS A 317 15.33 9.83 9.09
C LYS A 317 15.39 8.29 9.07
N SER A 318 16.05 7.68 8.09
CA SER A 318 16.29 6.24 8.04
C SER A 318 17.04 5.70 9.27
N LYS A 319 17.99 6.46 9.82
CA LYS A 319 18.69 6.08 11.07
C LYS A 319 17.78 6.16 12.30
N LYS A 320 16.78 7.03 12.30
CA LYS A 320 15.80 7.19 13.41
C LYS A 320 14.69 6.16 13.34
N THR A 321 14.29 5.77 12.13
CA THR A 321 13.28 4.73 11.87
C THR A 321 13.98 3.56 11.19
N THR A 322 14.26 2.52 11.93
CA THR A 322 15.00 1.35 11.44
C THR A 322 14.07 0.15 11.32
N MET A 323 14.39 -0.72 10.38
CA MET A 323 13.75 -2.01 10.21
C MET A 323 14.77 -3.12 10.47
N THR A 324 14.43 -4.02 11.39
CA THR A 324 15.24 -5.22 11.66
C THR A 324 14.59 -6.41 10.98
N LYS A 325 15.34 -7.08 10.12
CA LYS A 325 14.89 -8.32 9.48
C LYS A 325 15.03 -9.48 10.47
N VAL A 326 13.91 -10.10 10.78
CA VAL A 326 13.84 -11.29 11.63
C VAL A 326 13.41 -12.47 10.76
N THR A 327 14.17 -13.55 10.80
CA THR A 327 13.89 -14.77 10.05
C THR A 327 13.34 -15.86 10.97
N PHE A 328 12.49 -16.70 10.44
CA PHE A 328 11.92 -17.84 11.15
C PHE A 328 11.77 -19.06 10.23
N ARG A 329 11.50 -20.24 10.84
CA ARG A 329 11.41 -21.53 10.15
C ARG A 329 12.67 -21.82 9.31
N ASP A 330 13.83 -21.72 9.93
CA ASP A 330 15.15 -21.94 9.30
C ASP A 330 15.37 -21.06 8.05
N GLY A 331 15.02 -19.78 8.16
CA GLY A 331 15.17 -18.82 7.06
C GLY A 331 14.13 -18.94 5.94
N PHE A 332 13.11 -19.77 6.14
CA PHE A 332 12.02 -19.89 5.17
C PHE A 332 11.31 -18.57 4.92
N ARG A 333 11.06 -17.81 5.99
CA ARG A 333 10.37 -16.52 5.92
C ARG A 333 11.09 -15.46 6.73
N ALA A 334 10.97 -14.21 6.27
CA ALA A 334 11.40 -13.05 7.01
C ALA A 334 10.25 -12.08 7.21
N ILE A 335 10.32 -11.34 8.31
CA ILE A 335 9.50 -10.17 8.61
C ILE A 335 10.42 -9.01 8.99
N GLY A 336 9.95 -7.79 8.74
CA GLY A 336 10.65 -6.57 9.16
C GLY A 336 10.00 -5.98 10.40
N ILE A 337 10.69 -5.91 11.51
CA ILE A 337 10.22 -5.26 12.74
C ILE A 337 10.73 -3.83 12.77
N LEU A 338 9.81 -2.87 12.93
CA LEU A 338 10.17 -1.47 13.08
C LEU A 338 10.52 -1.16 14.53
N ASN A 339 11.57 -0.38 14.75
CA ASN A 339 12.01 0.06 16.08
C ASN A 339 11.01 0.99 16.76
N LYS A 340 10.14 1.64 15.99
CA LYS A 340 9.06 2.50 16.44
C LYS A 340 7.89 2.47 15.44
N PRO A 341 6.66 2.81 15.86
CA PRO A 341 5.55 2.99 14.94
C PRO A 341 5.88 4.06 13.89
N ASP A 342 5.69 3.70 12.62
CA ASP A 342 5.85 4.60 11.47
C ASP A 342 4.90 4.15 10.36
N SER A 343 3.80 4.87 10.20
CA SER A 343 2.77 4.45 9.25
C SER A 343 3.19 4.68 7.80
N ASN A 344 4.13 5.59 7.52
CA ASN A 344 4.64 5.77 6.16
C ASN A 344 5.34 4.50 5.67
N VAL A 345 6.14 3.87 6.52
CA VAL A 345 6.81 2.60 6.21
C VAL A 345 5.83 1.42 6.23
N MET A 346 4.90 1.39 7.20
CA MET A 346 3.93 0.30 7.29
C MET A 346 2.97 0.26 6.10
N CYS A 347 2.48 1.41 5.65
CA CYS A 347 1.59 1.50 4.49
C CYS A 347 2.33 1.23 3.18
N ALA A 348 3.60 1.60 3.09
CA ALA A 348 4.46 1.37 1.94
C ALA A 348 4.67 -0.12 1.60
N GLN A 349 4.32 -1.05 2.49
CA GLN A 349 4.37 -2.47 2.12
C GLN A 349 3.38 -2.86 1.01
N CYS A 350 2.35 -2.03 0.79
CA CYS A 350 1.33 -2.22 -0.24
C CYS A 350 1.12 -0.98 -1.11
N HIS A 351 1.18 0.22 -0.53
CA HIS A 351 1.03 1.51 -1.21
C HIS A 351 2.37 2.02 -1.71
N VAL A 352 2.90 1.38 -2.73
CA VAL A 352 4.26 1.51 -3.23
C VAL A 352 4.33 1.12 -4.70
N GLU A 353 5.29 1.65 -5.43
CA GLU A 353 5.57 1.18 -6.79
C GLU A 353 6.26 -0.18 -6.77
N TYR A 354 5.81 -1.11 -7.60
CA TYR A 354 6.38 -2.44 -7.67
C TYR A 354 6.15 -3.16 -9.00
N ASN A 355 7.11 -3.97 -9.39
CA ASN A 355 6.95 -4.90 -10.51
C ASN A 355 6.30 -6.19 -10.02
N CYS A 356 5.29 -6.66 -10.72
CA CYS A 356 4.62 -7.92 -10.38
C CYS A 356 4.32 -8.79 -11.60
N ASN A 357 4.51 -8.29 -12.81
CA ASN A 357 4.18 -8.99 -14.06
C ASN A 357 5.44 -9.49 -14.78
N PRO A 358 5.31 -10.51 -15.62
CA PRO A 358 6.29 -10.77 -16.67
C PRO A 358 6.52 -9.54 -17.54
N GLY A 359 7.68 -9.42 -18.11
CA GLY A 359 8.03 -8.25 -18.91
C GLY A 359 9.18 -8.49 -19.86
N TYR A 360 9.79 -7.41 -20.27
CA TYR A 360 10.84 -7.38 -21.27
C TYR A 360 12.20 -7.14 -20.61
N ASP A 361 13.22 -7.80 -21.12
CA ASP A 361 14.58 -7.39 -20.90
C ASP A 361 14.83 -6.10 -21.68
N ALA A 362 15.16 -5.02 -20.98
CA ALA A 362 15.27 -3.70 -21.60
C ALA A 362 16.49 -3.56 -22.56
N LYS A 363 17.52 -4.42 -22.41
CA LYS A 363 18.71 -4.40 -23.27
C LYS A 363 18.50 -5.14 -24.57
N THR A 364 17.84 -6.29 -24.50
CA THR A 364 17.60 -7.12 -25.69
C THR A 364 16.27 -6.77 -26.38
N GLY A 365 15.34 -6.18 -25.68
CA GLY A 365 14.00 -5.92 -26.18
C GLY A 365 13.09 -7.15 -26.23
N GLU A 366 13.54 -8.27 -25.67
CA GLU A 366 12.83 -9.55 -25.71
C GLU A 366 11.91 -9.74 -24.49
N PRO A 367 10.75 -10.39 -24.63
CA PRO A 367 9.83 -10.69 -23.53
C PRO A 367 10.33 -11.89 -22.71
N SER A 368 11.55 -11.79 -22.18
CA SER A 368 12.25 -12.89 -21.53
C SER A 368 12.11 -12.92 -20.01
N VAL A 369 11.62 -11.84 -19.38
CA VAL A 369 11.42 -11.79 -17.94
C VAL A 369 10.10 -12.48 -17.57
N LYS A 370 10.21 -13.65 -16.95
CA LYS A 370 9.07 -14.50 -16.57
C LYS A 370 8.77 -14.40 -15.08
N MET A 371 7.69 -15.03 -14.62
CA MET A 371 7.25 -14.98 -13.21
C MET A 371 8.25 -15.59 -12.21
N ASP A 372 9.16 -16.43 -12.63
CA ASP A 372 10.24 -16.98 -11.79
C ASP A 372 11.45 -16.02 -11.64
N ASP A 373 11.51 -14.97 -12.43
CA ASP A 373 12.53 -13.91 -12.31
C ASP A 373 12.24 -13.01 -11.10
N ARG A 374 13.29 -12.73 -10.30
CA ARG A 374 13.20 -11.86 -9.10
C ARG A 374 12.70 -10.45 -9.42
N ARG A 375 12.89 -9.96 -10.63
CA ARG A 375 12.39 -8.66 -11.09
C ARG A 375 10.86 -8.58 -11.08
N THR A 376 10.13 -9.69 -11.02
CA THR A 376 8.66 -9.73 -10.88
C THR A 376 8.17 -9.65 -9.44
N ASN A 377 9.05 -9.38 -8.48
CA ASN A 377 8.74 -9.06 -7.09
C ASN A 377 9.73 -8.00 -6.58
N TYR A 378 9.83 -6.90 -7.30
CA TYR A 378 10.84 -5.87 -7.07
C TYR A 378 10.19 -4.53 -6.75
N PHE A 379 10.63 -3.90 -5.67
CA PHE A 379 10.28 -2.54 -5.30
C PHE A 379 11.41 -1.60 -5.73
N PRO A 380 11.19 -0.69 -6.67
CA PRO A 380 12.19 0.32 -7.06
C PRO A 380 12.63 1.19 -5.88
N TRP A 381 11.72 1.54 -5.00
CA TRP A 381 11.94 2.30 -3.77
C TRP A 381 12.60 3.64 -4.03
N VAL A 382 12.11 4.35 -5.04
CA VAL A 382 12.55 5.69 -5.47
C VAL A 382 11.35 6.53 -5.93
N ASN A 383 11.48 7.85 -5.92
CA ASN A 383 10.44 8.74 -6.46
C ASN A 383 10.42 8.76 -8.01
N VAL A 384 9.45 9.47 -8.56
CA VAL A 384 9.23 9.55 -10.02
C VAL A 384 10.44 10.08 -10.78
N MET A 385 11.25 10.96 -10.19
CA MET A 385 12.40 11.58 -10.86
C MET A 385 13.55 10.59 -11.07
N ASP A 386 13.71 9.66 -10.15
CA ASP A 386 14.77 8.65 -10.16
C ASP A 386 14.32 7.30 -10.75
N TYR A 387 13.00 7.12 -10.97
CA TYR A 387 12.41 5.85 -11.38
C TYR A 387 13.03 5.29 -12.67
N LYS A 388 13.18 6.12 -13.71
CA LYS A 388 13.75 5.68 -15.00
C LYS A 388 15.16 5.14 -14.84
N ALA A 389 16.02 5.84 -14.10
CA ALA A 389 17.40 5.42 -13.84
C ALA A 389 17.43 4.11 -13.04
N LYS A 390 16.59 3.99 -12.02
CA LYS A 390 16.46 2.80 -11.19
C LYS A 390 16.03 1.59 -12.03
N MET A 391 15.00 1.72 -12.84
CA MET A 391 14.50 0.63 -13.67
C MET A 391 15.48 0.23 -14.78
N SER A 392 16.23 1.20 -15.31
CA SER A 392 17.33 0.90 -16.24
C SER A 392 18.42 0.05 -15.59
N SER A 393 18.72 0.27 -14.29
CA SER A 393 19.72 -0.51 -13.57
C SER A 393 19.33 -1.98 -13.36
N VAL A 394 18.02 -2.28 -13.27
CA VAL A 394 17.51 -3.65 -13.15
C VAL A 394 17.14 -4.28 -14.51
N ASN A 395 17.29 -3.54 -15.59
CA ASN A 395 17.08 -4.04 -16.95
C ASN A 395 15.68 -4.65 -17.16
N PHE A 396 14.64 -3.91 -16.78
CA PHE A 396 13.26 -4.36 -16.86
C PHE A 396 12.34 -3.30 -17.48
N LYS A 397 11.42 -3.76 -18.34
CA LYS A 397 10.26 -3.01 -18.84
C LYS A 397 9.03 -3.89 -18.86
N ASP A 398 7.87 -3.32 -18.57
CA ASP A 398 6.63 -4.08 -18.43
C ASP A 398 6.01 -4.47 -19.78
N PHE A 399 6.00 -3.57 -20.77
CA PHE A 399 5.33 -3.82 -22.03
C PHE A 399 5.95 -3.07 -23.21
N LYS A 400 5.57 -3.47 -24.41
CA LYS A 400 5.92 -2.82 -25.66
C LYS A 400 4.71 -2.09 -26.22
N HIS A 401 4.83 -0.77 -26.39
CA HIS A 401 3.73 0.03 -26.90
C HIS A 401 3.38 -0.34 -28.34
N ALA A 402 2.09 -0.61 -28.58
CA ALA A 402 1.64 -1.17 -29.86
C ALA A 402 1.98 -0.29 -31.09
N SER A 403 1.85 1.05 -30.96
CA SER A 403 2.06 1.96 -32.09
C SER A 403 3.52 2.36 -32.26
N THR A 404 4.22 2.73 -31.18
CA THR A 404 5.58 3.26 -31.26
C THR A 404 6.67 2.18 -31.16
N GLY A 405 6.32 1.02 -30.57
CA GLY A 405 7.28 -0.04 -30.26
C GLY A 405 8.23 0.32 -29.11
N ALA A 406 7.99 1.41 -28.39
CA ALA A 406 8.76 1.76 -27.20
C ALA A 406 8.53 0.72 -26.10
N LEU A 407 9.58 0.35 -25.40
CA LEU A 407 9.48 -0.44 -24.17
C LEU A 407 9.17 0.50 -23.01
N LEU A 408 8.05 0.29 -22.37
CA LEU A 408 7.51 1.17 -21.35
C LEU A 408 7.35 0.45 -20.01
N SER A 409 7.37 1.22 -18.94
CA SER A 409 7.00 0.77 -17.61
C SER A 409 5.49 0.89 -17.41
N LYS A 410 4.94 0.04 -16.56
CA LYS A 410 3.58 0.11 -16.06
C LYS A 410 3.64 0.36 -14.56
N LEU A 411 3.10 1.47 -14.13
CA LEU A 411 3.12 1.88 -12.74
C LEU A 411 1.90 1.36 -11.99
N GLN A 412 2.07 1.08 -10.68
CA GLN A 412 1.02 0.49 -9.85
C GLN A 412 0.29 1.55 -9.02
N HIS A 413 0.80 1.88 -7.85
CA HIS A 413 0.21 2.87 -6.96
C HIS A 413 1.28 3.42 -5.99
N PRO A 414 2.12 4.34 -6.49
CA PRO A 414 3.31 4.84 -5.81
C PRO A 414 3.00 5.90 -4.74
N GLU A 415 2.03 5.64 -3.84
CA GLU A 415 1.61 6.64 -2.87
C GLU A 415 2.72 6.97 -1.87
N ALA A 416 3.48 5.97 -1.40
CA ALA A 416 4.56 6.19 -0.44
C ALA A 416 5.65 7.08 -1.01
N GLU A 417 6.14 6.75 -2.20
CA GLU A 417 7.20 7.49 -2.89
C GLU A 417 6.74 8.89 -3.31
N THR A 418 5.46 9.03 -3.61
CA THR A 418 4.85 10.33 -3.91
C THR A 418 4.79 11.21 -2.68
N PHE A 419 4.46 10.63 -1.52
CA PHE A 419 4.34 11.38 -0.28
C PHE A 419 5.69 11.89 0.25
N TRP A 420 6.82 11.23 -0.10
CA TRP A 420 8.15 11.66 0.32
C TRP A 420 8.45 13.11 -0.10
N ASN A 421 9.05 13.85 0.82
CA ASN A 421 9.37 15.27 0.66
C ASN A 421 8.16 16.18 0.36
N SER A 422 6.93 15.68 0.53
CA SER A 422 5.75 16.55 0.50
C SER A 422 5.77 17.54 1.67
N ARG A 423 4.99 18.60 1.58
CA ARG A 423 4.89 19.58 2.67
C ARG A 423 4.46 18.91 3.97
N HIS A 424 3.42 18.07 3.93
CA HIS A 424 2.93 17.36 5.11
C HIS A 424 3.97 16.41 5.70
N GLU A 425 4.68 15.68 4.86
CA GLU A 425 5.71 14.75 5.33
C GLU A 425 6.91 15.47 5.98
N ARG A 426 7.32 16.63 5.45
CA ARG A 426 8.35 17.48 6.07
C ARG A 426 7.95 18.03 7.43
N GLU A 427 6.66 18.30 7.64
CA GLU A 427 6.08 18.72 8.94
C GLU A 427 5.84 17.53 9.90
N GLY A 428 6.21 16.31 9.51
CA GLY A 428 6.12 15.12 10.36
C GLY A 428 4.76 14.44 10.35
N VAL A 429 3.88 14.80 9.42
CA VAL A 429 2.60 14.11 9.21
C VAL A 429 2.86 12.73 8.61
N GLU A 430 2.16 11.72 9.10
CA GLU A 430 2.21 10.36 8.60
C GLU A 430 0.89 9.96 7.94
N CYS A 431 0.91 8.88 7.16
CA CYS A 431 -0.28 8.34 6.49
C CYS A 431 -1.47 8.15 7.44
N LYS A 432 -1.21 7.65 8.66
CA LYS A 432 -2.25 7.42 9.68
C LYS A 432 -2.96 8.69 10.13
N ASP A 433 -2.27 9.83 10.12
CA ASP A 433 -2.83 11.08 10.64
C ASP A 433 -3.99 11.58 9.75
N CYS A 434 -3.96 11.23 8.47
CA CYS A 434 -5.01 11.53 7.51
C CYS A 434 -5.98 10.35 7.28
N HIS A 435 -5.50 9.10 7.26
CA HIS A 435 -6.29 7.94 6.86
C HIS A 435 -6.78 7.09 8.04
N MET A 436 -6.18 7.25 9.23
CA MET A 436 -6.50 6.51 10.45
C MET A 436 -6.56 7.46 11.66
N PRO A 437 -7.41 8.50 11.62
CA PRO A 437 -7.41 9.51 12.67
C PRO A 437 -7.80 8.94 14.01
N LYS A 438 -7.47 9.68 15.06
CA LYS A 438 -7.97 9.42 16.39
C LYS A 438 -9.42 9.90 16.49
N VAL A 439 -10.32 8.97 16.79
CA VAL A 439 -11.74 9.22 16.97
C VAL A 439 -12.19 8.81 18.37
N LYS A 440 -13.37 9.25 18.81
CA LYS A 440 -13.94 8.88 20.09
C LYS A 440 -14.96 7.75 19.93
N SER A 441 -14.87 6.72 20.76
CA SER A 441 -15.91 5.71 20.88
C SER A 441 -17.19 6.29 21.52
N GLY A 442 -18.29 5.58 21.45
CA GLY A 442 -19.54 5.95 22.12
C GLY A 442 -19.39 6.15 23.64
N GLY A 443 -18.40 5.56 24.28
CA GLY A 443 -18.00 5.77 25.66
C GLY A 443 -17.02 6.93 25.90
N GLY A 444 -16.72 7.74 24.88
CA GLY A 444 -15.81 8.89 24.97
C GLY A 444 -14.33 8.57 24.94
N LYS A 445 -13.94 7.29 24.90
CA LYS A 445 -12.53 6.86 24.79
C LYS A 445 -11.99 7.11 23.39
N ALA A 446 -10.83 7.75 23.31
CA ALA A 446 -10.15 7.95 22.03
C ALA A 446 -9.44 6.67 21.56
N TYR A 447 -9.57 6.35 20.29
CA TYR A 447 -8.84 5.25 19.63
C TYR A 447 -8.45 5.64 18.20
N THR A 448 -7.48 4.94 17.63
CA THR A 448 -7.10 5.09 16.22
C THR A 448 -8.09 4.31 15.37
N SER A 449 -8.81 4.99 14.48
CA SER A 449 -9.70 4.36 13.51
C SER A 449 -8.89 3.52 12.52
N HIS A 450 -9.27 2.26 12.34
CA HIS A 450 -8.66 1.36 11.36
C HIS A 450 -9.48 1.26 10.06
N GLY A 451 -10.41 2.19 9.84
CA GLY A 451 -11.23 2.22 8.63
C GLY A 451 -10.46 2.62 7.37
N GLN A 452 -9.29 3.25 7.51
CA GLN A 452 -8.38 3.61 6.42
C GLN A 452 -9.10 4.30 5.26
N LYS A 453 -9.90 5.28 5.61
CA LYS A 453 -10.77 6.01 4.67
C LYS A 453 -10.02 7.18 4.01
N SER A 454 -10.58 7.68 2.91
CA SER A 454 -10.18 8.99 2.40
C SER A 454 -10.46 10.07 3.44
N PRO A 455 -9.50 10.99 3.72
CA PRO A 455 -9.68 12.11 4.65
C PRO A 455 -10.89 12.99 4.33
N ARG A 456 -11.30 13.03 3.07
CA ARG A 456 -12.48 13.76 2.58
C ARG A 456 -13.77 13.40 3.33
N PHE A 457 -13.84 12.20 3.91
CA PHE A 457 -14.99 11.74 4.70
C PHE A 457 -14.80 11.89 6.21
N MET A 458 -13.68 12.50 6.62
CA MET A 458 -13.31 12.62 8.05
C MET A 458 -12.60 13.95 8.31
N LEU A 459 -13.02 15.03 7.64
CA LEU A 459 -12.33 16.32 7.67
C LEU A 459 -12.15 16.86 9.11
N LYS A 460 -13.17 16.67 9.96
CA LYS A 460 -13.12 17.07 11.39
C LYS A 460 -12.03 16.36 12.17
N ASP A 461 -11.85 15.08 11.90
CA ASP A 461 -10.90 14.22 12.63
C ASP A 461 -9.51 14.21 11.98
N THR A 462 -9.36 14.86 10.82
CA THR A 462 -8.11 14.90 10.05
C THR A 462 -7.63 16.33 9.82
N CYS A 463 -8.07 17.00 8.75
CA CYS A 463 -7.60 18.33 8.36
C CYS A 463 -7.77 19.37 9.46
N LEU A 464 -8.95 19.39 10.11
CA LEU A 464 -9.30 20.42 11.09
C LEU A 464 -8.62 20.24 12.45
N ASN A 465 -7.89 19.14 12.66
CA ASN A 465 -7.04 18.99 13.84
C ASN A 465 -5.77 19.86 13.78
N CYS A 466 -5.37 20.29 12.57
CA CYS A 466 -4.15 21.07 12.35
C CYS A 466 -4.43 22.40 11.66
N HIS A 467 -5.49 22.48 10.83
CA HIS A 467 -5.86 23.67 10.08
C HIS A 467 -7.08 24.35 10.69
N GLU A 468 -7.00 25.67 10.88
CA GLU A 468 -8.11 26.52 11.36
C GLU A 468 -9.11 26.81 10.23
N TRP A 469 -9.58 25.76 9.56
CA TRP A 469 -10.53 25.83 8.46
C TRP A 469 -11.91 25.34 8.88
N THR A 470 -12.92 25.73 8.12
CA THR A 470 -14.19 25.03 8.09
C THR A 470 -14.10 23.78 7.21
N GLU A 471 -15.02 22.85 7.34
CA GLU A 471 -15.08 21.67 6.46
C GLU A 471 -15.17 22.06 4.98
N LYS A 472 -15.94 23.14 4.66
CA LYS A 472 -16.05 23.65 3.27
C LYS A 472 -14.73 24.20 2.74
N GLU A 473 -13.95 24.88 3.57
CA GLU A 473 -12.62 25.36 3.17
C GLU A 473 -11.65 24.20 2.96
N ALA A 474 -11.68 23.19 3.83
CA ALA A 474 -10.88 21.98 3.64
C ALA A 474 -11.26 21.24 2.35
N GLU A 475 -12.55 21.07 2.06
CA GLU A 475 -13.02 20.50 0.79
C GLU A 475 -12.54 21.33 -0.41
N TYR A 476 -12.66 22.65 -0.34
CA TYR A 476 -12.20 23.55 -1.38
C TYR A 476 -10.70 23.39 -1.66
N GLN A 477 -9.86 23.34 -0.60
CA GLN A 477 -8.42 23.15 -0.74
C GLN A 477 -8.08 21.81 -1.41
N ILE A 478 -8.76 20.74 -1.01
CA ILE A 478 -8.59 19.42 -1.63
C ILE A 478 -8.97 19.48 -3.12
N ASP A 479 -10.14 20.05 -3.42
CA ASP A 479 -10.65 20.16 -4.80
C ASP A 479 -9.76 21.05 -5.67
N ALA A 480 -9.28 22.17 -5.14
CA ALA A 480 -8.38 23.06 -5.87
C ALA A 480 -7.08 22.36 -6.27
N ILE A 481 -6.46 21.64 -5.34
CA ILE A 481 -5.22 20.87 -5.61
C ILE A 481 -5.50 19.76 -6.63
N GLN A 482 -6.51 18.93 -6.38
CA GLN A 482 -6.80 17.79 -7.24
C GLN A 482 -7.21 18.22 -8.66
N ASN A 483 -8.07 19.24 -8.79
CA ASN A 483 -8.49 19.73 -10.10
C ASN A 483 -7.32 20.37 -10.87
N TYR A 484 -6.44 21.10 -10.18
CA TYR A 484 -5.24 21.64 -10.80
C TYR A 484 -4.34 20.54 -11.38
N ILE A 485 -4.09 19.49 -10.59
CA ILE A 485 -3.24 18.37 -11.04
C ILE A 485 -3.92 17.55 -12.14
N VAL A 486 -5.22 17.29 -12.04
CA VAL A 486 -6.00 16.63 -13.11
C VAL A 486 -5.89 17.42 -14.42
N GLY A 487 -5.98 18.77 -14.36
CA GLY A 487 -5.75 19.63 -15.52
C GLY A 487 -4.35 19.48 -16.11
N LYS A 488 -3.31 19.30 -15.27
CA LYS A 488 -1.94 19.02 -15.72
C LYS A 488 -1.81 17.63 -16.35
N ILE A 489 -2.41 16.62 -15.75
CA ILE A 489 -2.45 15.26 -16.31
C ILE A 489 -3.08 15.30 -17.71
N THR A 490 -4.24 15.95 -17.87
CA THR A 490 -4.93 16.09 -19.15
C THR A 490 -4.06 16.77 -20.21
N LYS A 491 -3.28 17.79 -19.83
CA LYS A 491 -2.34 18.44 -20.77
C LYS A 491 -1.18 17.52 -21.17
N ALA A 492 -0.63 16.76 -20.22
CA ALA A 492 0.42 15.78 -20.50
C ALA A 492 -0.11 14.68 -21.46
N GLU A 493 -1.32 14.18 -21.21
CA GLU A 493 -2.02 13.23 -22.08
C GLU A 493 -2.19 13.73 -23.51
N TYR A 494 -2.59 15.00 -23.65
CA TYR A 494 -2.73 15.62 -24.96
C TYR A 494 -1.40 15.58 -25.73
N TRP A 495 -0.30 16.06 -25.13
CA TRP A 495 0.99 16.10 -25.79
C TRP A 495 1.56 14.70 -26.09
N LEU A 496 1.41 13.78 -25.15
CA LEU A 496 1.81 12.38 -25.35
C LEU A 496 0.99 11.72 -26.47
N GLY A 497 -0.31 12.02 -26.55
CA GLY A 497 -1.16 11.59 -27.66
C GLY A 497 -0.71 12.14 -29.02
N GLN A 498 -0.37 13.44 -29.09
CA GLN A 498 0.18 14.07 -30.30
C GLN A 498 1.54 13.48 -30.69
N PHE A 499 2.37 13.15 -29.69
CA PHE A 499 3.63 12.45 -29.93
C PHE A 499 3.42 11.10 -30.61
N ILE A 500 2.50 10.29 -30.12
CA ILE A 500 2.19 8.95 -30.68
C ILE A 500 1.70 9.09 -32.14
N ASP A 501 0.85 10.08 -32.43
CA ASP A 501 0.36 10.34 -33.80
C ASP A 501 1.50 10.80 -34.72
N THR A 502 2.39 11.67 -34.24
CA THR A 502 3.54 12.14 -35.00
C THR A 502 4.53 11.01 -35.27
N PHE A 503 4.71 10.10 -34.29
CA PHE A 503 5.53 8.92 -34.46
C PHE A 503 4.99 8.01 -35.58
N ALA A 504 3.68 7.77 -35.60
CA ALA A 504 3.05 6.99 -36.67
C ALA A 504 3.27 7.62 -38.06
N LYS A 505 3.13 8.95 -38.18
CA LYS A 505 3.40 9.70 -39.42
C LYS A 505 4.87 9.58 -39.84
N ALA A 506 5.81 9.72 -38.90
CA ALA A 506 7.23 9.59 -39.17
C ALA A 506 7.62 8.20 -39.69
N LYS A 507 7.04 7.17 -39.07
CA LYS A 507 7.23 5.78 -39.52
C LYS A 507 6.68 5.57 -40.91
N ALA A 508 5.51 6.08 -41.25
CA ALA A 508 4.91 6.00 -42.57
C ALA A 508 5.74 6.78 -43.63
N ALA A 509 6.37 7.90 -43.27
CA ALA A 509 7.26 8.67 -44.10
C ALA A 509 8.65 8.04 -44.28
N GLY A 510 8.93 6.87 -43.69
CA GLY A 510 10.20 6.15 -43.81
C GLY A 510 11.37 6.85 -43.10
N VAL A 511 11.09 7.54 -41.96
CA VAL A 511 12.15 8.09 -41.10
C VAL A 511 13.02 6.97 -40.57
N SER A 512 14.33 7.19 -40.48
CA SER A 512 15.31 6.17 -40.11
C SER A 512 15.06 5.61 -38.70
N GLU A 513 15.37 4.34 -38.51
CA GLU A 513 15.20 3.66 -37.23
C GLU A 513 16.05 4.30 -36.11
N GLU A 514 17.18 4.92 -36.45
CA GLU A 514 17.99 5.67 -35.51
C GLU A 514 17.19 6.84 -34.88
N VAL A 515 16.49 7.61 -35.71
CA VAL A 515 15.65 8.72 -35.25
C VAL A 515 14.43 8.21 -34.46
N LEU A 516 13.80 7.12 -34.95
CA LEU A 516 12.67 6.49 -34.27
C LEU A 516 13.09 5.95 -32.88
N ASN A 517 14.31 5.43 -32.72
CA ASN A 517 14.82 4.99 -31.42
C ASN A 517 15.06 6.16 -30.45
N LYS A 518 15.59 7.30 -30.94
CA LYS A 518 15.70 8.51 -30.15
C LYS A 518 14.30 9.01 -29.69
N ALA A 519 13.32 8.95 -30.58
CA ALA A 519 11.94 9.30 -30.23
C ALA A 519 11.34 8.33 -29.21
N ARG A 520 11.61 7.02 -29.27
CA ARG A 520 11.18 6.05 -28.26
C ARG A 520 11.73 6.36 -26.86
N ALA A 521 12.95 6.90 -26.77
CA ALA A 521 13.53 7.31 -25.50
C ALA A 521 12.77 8.51 -24.88
N HIS A 522 12.30 9.46 -25.72
CA HIS A 522 11.40 10.54 -25.30
C HIS A 522 10.04 10.00 -24.86
N HIS A 523 9.50 9.01 -25.58
CA HIS A 523 8.24 8.35 -25.21
C HIS A 523 8.33 7.71 -23.83
N ASP A 524 9.38 6.94 -23.55
CA ASP A 524 9.60 6.29 -22.27
C ASP A 524 9.63 7.30 -21.11
N SER A 525 10.37 8.41 -21.28
CA SER A 525 10.42 9.47 -20.26
C SER A 525 9.06 10.14 -20.06
N ALA A 526 8.42 10.55 -21.16
CA ALA A 526 7.12 11.22 -21.10
C ALA A 526 6.06 10.35 -20.44
N HIS A 527 6.07 9.06 -20.78
CA HIS A 527 5.13 8.08 -20.25
C HIS A 527 5.27 7.89 -18.75
N ILE A 528 6.49 7.68 -18.22
CA ILE A 528 6.75 7.53 -16.79
C ILE A 528 6.23 8.74 -16.01
N TYR A 529 6.60 9.96 -16.43
CA TYR A 529 6.20 11.20 -15.76
C TYR A 529 4.69 11.47 -15.80
N TRP A 530 3.98 10.92 -16.77
CA TRP A 530 2.52 10.99 -16.86
C TRP A 530 1.85 9.86 -16.08
N GLU A 531 2.26 8.59 -16.30
CA GLU A 531 1.56 7.44 -15.73
C GLU A 531 1.64 7.40 -14.22
N TRP A 532 2.75 7.89 -13.63
CA TRP A 532 2.88 8.00 -12.17
C TRP A 532 1.67 8.66 -11.52
N TRP A 533 1.17 9.75 -12.10
CA TRP A 533 0.05 10.51 -11.56
C TRP A 533 -1.32 9.96 -11.94
N THR A 534 -1.39 9.08 -12.89
CA THR A 534 -2.62 8.31 -13.20
C THR A 534 -2.71 7.06 -12.37
N ALA A 535 -1.58 6.51 -11.91
CA ALA A 535 -1.48 5.33 -11.07
C ALA A 535 -1.64 5.68 -9.58
N GLU A 536 -1.11 6.82 -9.15
CA GLU A 536 -1.21 7.36 -7.79
C GLU A 536 -2.66 7.80 -7.49
N ASN A 537 -3.18 7.40 -6.31
CA ASN A 537 -4.62 7.48 -6.04
C ASN A 537 -5.08 8.80 -5.41
N SER A 538 -4.18 9.74 -5.05
CA SER A 538 -4.56 11.03 -4.45
C SER A 538 -4.92 12.12 -5.46
N ARG A 539 -4.76 11.87 -6.75
CA ARG A 539 -4.85 12.88 -7.81
C ARG A 539 -3.86 14.04 -7.56
N GLY A 540 -2.66 13.71 -7.11
CA GLY A 540 -1.59 14.65 -6.82
C GLY A 540 -1.68 15.36 -5.47
N PHE A 541 -2.68 15.07 -4.64
CA PHE A 541 -2.81 15.71 -3.32
C PHE A 541 -1.64 15.36 -2.39
N HIS A 542 -1.10 14.15 -2.48
CA HIS A 542 0.03 13.73 -1.66
C HIS A 542 1.28 14.59 -1.88
N ASN A 543 1.54 15.05 -3.12
CA ASN A 543 2.67 15.92 -3.42
C ASN A 543 2.42 16.76 -4.69
N PRO A 544 1.66 17.86 -4.59
CA PRO A 544 1.32 18.67 -5.76
C PRO A 544 2.54 19.37 -6.39
N GLU A 545 3.60 19.61 -5.62
CA GLU A 545 4.84 20.21 -6.10
C GLU A 545 5.57 19.26 -7.06
N MET A 546 5.76 18.01 -6.64
CA MET A 546 6.35 16.97 -7.48
C MET A 546 5.47 16.66 -8.71
N ALA A 547 4.14 16.64 -8.53
CA ALA A 547 3.20 16.44 -9.64
C ALA A 547 3.35 17.51 -10.72
N ARG A 548 3.40 18.78 -10.30
CA ARG A 548 3.57 19.90 -11.22
C ARG A 548 4.86 19.79 -12.02
N GLU A 549 5.96 19.46 -11.37
CA GLU A 549 7.28 19.35 -12.00
C GLU A 549 7.34 18.17 -12.97
N SER A 550 6.98 16.97 -12.53
CA SER A 550 7.07 15.76 -13.37
C SER A 550 6.12 15.80 -14.56
N LEU A 551 4.89 16.30 -14.39
CA LEU A 551 3.96 16.47 -15.50
C LEU A 551 4.44 17.55 -16.51
N ALA A 552 5.16 18.59 -16.07
CA ALA A 552 5.83 19.51 -16.99
C ALA A 552 6.89 18.77 -17.82
N ARG A 553 7.72 17.95 -17.16
CA ARG A 553 8.73 17.13 -17.86
C ARG A 553 8.08 16.16 -18.86
N SER A 554 6.93 15.56 -18.54
CA SER A 554 6.19 14.71 -19.49
C SER A 554 5.82 15.49 -20.76
N MET A 555 5.35 16.72 -20.61
CA MET A 555 5.02 17.58 -21.75
C MET A 555 6.26 17.98 -22.55
N ASP A 556 7.34 18.35 -21.87
CA ASP A 556 8.60 18.74 -22.51
C ASP A 556 9.21 17.59 -23.32
N GLU A 557 9.24 16.39 -22.77
CA GLU A 557 9.70 15.19 -23.47
C GLU A 557 8.82 14.86 -24.68
N SER A 558 7.50 14.96 -24.53
CA SER A 558 6.57 14.75 -25.65
C SER A 558 6.81 15.74 -26.78
N GLN A 559 6.96 17.03 -26.46
CA GLN A 559 7.20 18.09 -27.43
C GLN A 559 8.58 17.96 -28.10
N ALA A 560 9.63 17.61 -27.34
CA ALA A 560 10.96 17.34 -27.87
C ALA A 560 10.94 16.18 -28.90
N GLY A 561 10.23 15.10 -28.56
CA GLY A 561 10.05 13.98 -29.49
C GLY A 561 9.25 14.36 -30.73
N ILE A 562 8.18 15.15 -30.59
CA ILE A 562 7.41 15.68 -31.74
C ILE A 562 8.30 16.53 -32.66
N LYS A 563 9.09 17.42 -32.08
CA LYS A 563 10.03 18.28 -32.85
C LYS A 563 11.02 17.43 -33.63
N LEU A 564 11.69 16.49 -32.96
CA LEU A 564 12.65 15.56 -33.58
C LEU A 564 12.03 14.82 -34.78
N LEU A 565 10.81 14.31 -34.62
CA LEU A 565 10.12 13.55 -35.67
C LEU A 565 9.71 14.44 -36.84
N ASN A 566 9.17 15.65 -36.59
CA ASN A 566 8.78 16.59 -37.64
C ASN A 566 9.99 17.09 -38.47
N GLU A 567 11.12 17.38 -37.81
CA GLU A 567 12.37 17.74 -38.51
C GLU A 567 12.88 16.60 -39.40
N ALA A 568 12.69 15.35 -38.97
CA ALA A 568 13.08 14.19 -39.79
C ALA A 568 12.12 13.94 -40.97
N ILE A 569 10.82 14.16 -40.77
CA ILE A 569 9.81 14.07 -41.83
C ILE A 569 10.09 15.15 -42.90
N ALA A 570 10.41 16.38 -42.49
CA ALA A 570 10.68 17.48 -43.42
C ALA A 570 11.92 17.28 -44.29
N LYS A 571 12.81 16.35 -43.94
CA LYS A 571 14.02 15.98 -44.70
C LYS A 571 13.80 14.82 -45.69
N LYS A 572 12.62 14.24 -45.70
CA LYS A 572 12.19 13.16 -46.59
C LYS A 572 11.42 13.69 -47.79
#